data_6cc2c281ef8e3e2572f8f14f66fe4d7c
#
_entry.id   6cc2c281ef8e3e2572f8f14f66fe4d7c
#
_cell.length_a   1.000
_cell.length_b   1.000
_cell.length_c   1.000
_cell.angle_alpha   90.00
_cell.angle_beta   90.00
_cell.angle_gamma   90.00
#
_symmetry.space_group_name_H-M   'P 1'
#
loop_
_entity.id
_entity.type
_entity.pdbx_description
1 polymer ?
#
loop_
_entity_poly.entity_id
_entity_poly.type
_entity_poly.pdbx_seq_one_letter_code
_entity_poly.pdbx_strand_id
1 'polypeptide(L)'
;LSIHSFPTRRSSDLIYCEQVEGINVHEYGAHIFHTNNKEIWEYINKFGEFNRYTNSPIAVYKDEVYNLPFNMNTFNKLWGVKTPAEAKAKIQEQLEQSSTEQPKNLEEQAIKLVGKDIYQKLIKGYTEKQWGIKATELPAFIIKRIPVRFTYDNNYFNDKYQGIPIGGYTKIIEKMLE
;
A
#
# COMPACT_ATOMS: atom_id res chain seq x y z
N LEU A 1 35.04 19.87 3.08
CA LEU A 1 34.29 18.75 2.52
C LEU A 1 34.17 17.66 3.59
N SER A 2 33.11 17.71 4.40
CA SER A 2 32.79 16.62 5.30
C SER A 2 32.09 15.54 4.47
N ILE A 3 32.86 14.55 4.04
CA ILE A 3 32.31 13.34 3.47
C ILE A 3 31.73 12.56 4.64
N HIS A 4 30.44 12.65 4.87
CA HIS A 4 29.73 11.70 5.70
C HIS A 4 29.66 10.39 4.90
N SER A 5 30.76 9.62 4.95
CA SER A 5 30.75 8.25 4.51
C SER A 5 29.93 7.45 5.52
N PHE A 6 28.62 7.30 5.25
CA PHE A 6 27.84 6.32 5.95
C PHE A 6 28.38 4.94 5.60
N PRO A 7 28.91 4.19 6.57
CA PRO A 7 29.39 2.85 6.31
C PRO A 7 28.18 1.97 6.06
N THR A 8 28.12 1.43 4.87
CA THR A 8 27.14 0.42 4.42
C THR A 8 25.69 0.87 4.43
N ARG A 9 25.07 0.93 3.25
CA ARG A 9 23.62 1.07 3.03
C ARG A 9 22.90 0.03 3.89
N ARG A 10 22.38 0.48 5.02
CA ARG A 10 21.55 -0.34 5.91
C ARG A 10 20.09 -0.07 5.60
N SER A 11 19.20 -0.98 5.96
CA SER A 11 17.75 -0.78 5.82
C SER A 11 17.22 0.50 6.48
N SER A 12 17.95 1.10 7.42
CA SER A 12 17.66 2.40 8.02
C SER A 12 17.74 3.57 7.03
N ASP A 13 18.51 3.44 5.95
CA ASP A 13 18.63 4.49 4.95
C ASP A 13 17.30 4.69 4.19
N LEU A 14 16.52 3.62 4.02
CA LEU A 14 15.23 3.67 3.35
C LEU A 14 14.16 4.46 4.11
N ILE A 15 14.30 4.63 5.43
CA ILE A 15 13.38 5.41 6.26
C ILE A 15 13.91 6.81 6.59
N TYR A 16 14.97 7.24 5.90
CA TYR A 16 15.52 8.57 6.08
C TYR A 16 14.47 9.64 5.80
N CYS A 17 14.38 10.60 6.72
CA CYS A 17 13.50 11.75 6.64
C CYS A 17 14.33 13.02 6.76
N GLU A 18 14.10 13.94 5.84
CA GLU A 18 14.66 15.29 5.84
C GLU A 18 13.60 16.31 6.26
N GLN A 19 14.05 17.39 6.89
CA GLN A 19 13.21 18.56 7.18
C GLN A 19 13.37 19.59 6.08
N VAL A 20 12.32 19.81 5.30
CA VAL A 20 12.29 20.85 4.26
C VAL A 20 11.15 21.81 4.58
N GLU A 21 11.46 23.08 4.85
CA GLU A 21 10.49 24.13 5.19
C GLU A 21 9.51 23.72 6.32
N GLY A 22 10.01 22.97 7.32
CA GLY A 22 9.19 22.47 8.44
C GLY A 22 8.34 21.22 8.14
N ILE A 23 8.50 20.63 6.95
CA ILE A 23 7.81 19.41 6.53
C ILE A 23 8.79 18.22 6.62
N ASN A 24 8.33 17.11 7.19
CA ASN A 24 9.07 15.86 7.12
C ASN A 24 8.93 15.23 5.73
N VAL A 25 10.00 15.24 4.97
CA VAL A 25 10.05 14.57 3.66
C VAL A 25 10.63 13.16 3.82
N HIS A 26 9.88 12.15 3.44
CA HIS A 26 10.33 10.77 3.37
C HIS A 26 11.01 10.56 2.01
N GLU A 27 12.34 10.58 2.00
CA GLU A 27 13.16 10.61 0.77
C GLU A 27 12.90 9.40 -0.14
N TYR A 28 12.74 8.23 0.44
CA TYR A 28 12.63 6.96 -0.29
C TYR A 28 11.23 6.35 -0.26
N GLY A 29 10.22 7.16 -0.04
CA GLY A 29 8.81 6.76 0.01
C GLY A 29 8.20 6.81 1.40
N ALA A 30 6.88 6.84 1.43
CA ALA A 30 6.14 6.95 2.69
C ALA A 30 6.25 5.67 3.51
N HIS A 31 6.72 5.81 4.74
CA HIS A 31 6.79 4.74 5.73
C HIS A 31 5.81 5.04 6.86
N ILE A 32 4.92 4.10 7.13
CA ILE A 32 3.98 4.17 8.25
C ILE A 32 4.30 3.02 9.20
N PHE A 33 4.60 3.32 10.46
CA PHE A 33 4.79 2.29 11.46
C PHE A 33 3.43 1.69 11.84
N HIS A 34 3.34 0.36 11.84
CA HIS A 34 2.12 -0.34 12.25
C HIS A 34 2.45 -1.69 12.90
N THR A 35 1.69 -2.07 13.92
CA THR A 35 1.84 -3.34 14.62
C THR A 35 0.62 -3.67 15.46
N ASN A 36 0.36 -4.97 15.67
CA ASN A 36 -0.59 -5.46 16.67
C ASN A 36 0.09 -5.77 18.02
N ASN A 37 1.41 -5.82 18.04
CA ASN A 37 2.16 -6.13 19.25
C ASN A 37 2.32 -4.89 20.13
N LYS A 38 1.74 -4.94 21.33
CA LYS A 38 1.80 -3.86 22.32
C LYS A 38 3.24 -3.58 22.78
N GLU A 39 4.03 -4.63 23.01
CA GLU A 39 5.41 -4.48 23.51
C GLU A 39 6.29 -3.76 22.47
N ILE A 40 6.14 -4.09 21.17
CA ILE A 40 6.84 -3.40 20.08
C ILE A 40 6.41 -1.93 20.01
N TRP A 41 5.11 -1.66 20.17
CA TRP A 41 4.60 -0.29 20.19
C TRP A 41 5.15 0.51 21.37
N GLU A 42 5.14 -0.06 22.58
CA GLU A 42 5.69 0.57 23.77
C GLU A 42 7.21 0.75 23.66
N TYR A 43 7.92 -0.20 23.06
CA TYR A 43 9.36 -0.11 22.83
C TYR A 43 9.72 1.05 21.90
N ILE A 44 9.09 1.15 20.74
CA ILE A 44 9.43 2.22 19.77
C ILE A 44 9.06 3.61 20.30
N ASN A 45 8.03 3.73 21.12
CA ASN A 45 7.65 4.99 21.75
C ASN A 45 8.64 5.48 22.81
N LYS A 46 9.63 4.68 23.23
CA LYS A 46 10.75 5.15 24.06
C LYS A 46 11.69 6.08 23.32
N PHE A 47 11.75 5.97 22.00
CA PHE A 47 12.64 6.73 21.14
C PHE A 47 11.98 7.92 20.44
N GLY A 48 10.66 8.01 20.47
CA GLY A 48 9.94 9.16 19.93
C GLY A 48 8.43 9.01 20.03
N GLU A 49 7.74 10.12 19.90
CA GLU A 49 6.29 10.19 19.88
C GLU A 49 5.76 9.93 18.47
N PHE A 50 4.66 9.17 18.37
CA PHE A 50 3.96 8.91 17.12
C PHE A 50 2.61 9.66 17.08
N ASN A 51 2.28 10.21 15.92
CA ASN A 51 0.96 10.75 15.66
C ASN A 51 -0.07 9.61 15.49
N ARG A 52 -1.34 9.97 15.33
CA ARG A 52 -2.42 9.00 15.06
C ARG A 52 -2.73 8.89 13.56
N TYR A 53 -1.71 8.91 12.72
CA TYR A 53 -1.91 8.83 11.29
C TYR A 53 -2.55 7.49 10.92
N THR A 54 -3.67 7.57 10.23
CA THR A 54 -4.34 6.42 9.62
C THR A 54 -4.10 6.43 8.12
N ASN A 55 -3.46 5.39 7.61
CA ASN A 55 -3.16 5.30 6.19
C ASN A 55 -4.42 4.93 5.39
N SER A 56 -4.94 5.89 4.65
CA SER A 56 -6.12 5.72 3.78
C SER A 56 -5.77 6.18 2.36
N PRO A 57 -5.00 5.37 1.61
CA PRO A 57 -4.56 5.74 0.28
C PRO A 57 -5.73 5.81 -0.71
N ILE A 58 -5.54 6.64 -1.70
CA ILE A 58 -6.46 6.78 -2.84
C ILE A 58 -5.73 6.48 -4.14
N ALA A 59 -6.47 5.98 -5.12
CA ALA A 59 -6.01 5.83 -6.49
C ALA A 59 -6.78 6.80 -7.39
N VAL A 60 -6.08 7.41 -8.32
CA VAL A 60 -6.67 8.27 -9.35
C VAL A 60 -6.53 7.56 -10.69
N TYR A 61 -7.65 7.37 -11.36
CA TYR A 61 -7.68 6.85 -12.73
C TYR A 61 -8.48 7.83 -13.60
N LYS A 62 -7.77 8.49 -14.53
CA LYS A 62 -8.33 9.62 -15.28
C LYS A 62 -8.85 10.68 -14.29
N ASP A 63 -10.12 11.05 -14.37
CA ASP A 63 -10.76 12.04 -13.49
C ASP A 63 -11.53 11.41 -12.31
N GLU A 64 -11.37 10.09 -12.09
CA GLU A 64 -12.07 9.36 -11.04
C GLU A 64 -11.14 9.04 -9.87
N VAL A 65 -11.62 9.25 -8.64
CA VAL A 65 -10.91 8.91 -7.40
C VAL A 65 -11.52 7.65 -6.78
N TYR A 66 -10.67 6.72 -6.38
CA TYR A 66 -11.03 5.44 -5.76
C TYR A 66 -10.33 5.27 -4.42
N ASN A 67 -11.01 4.65 -3.46
CA ASN A 67 -10.42 4.29 -2.18
C ASN A 67 -9.60 2.99 -2.29
N LEU A 68 -8.52 2.93 -1.49
CA LEU A 68 -7.73 1.73 -1.29
C LEU A 68 -7.65 1.40 0.22
N PRO A 69 -7.47 0.12 0.62
CA PRO A 69 -7.43 -1.08 -0.23
C PRO A 69 -8.74 -1.28 -0.98
N PHE A 70 -8.80 -2.25 -1.93
CA PHE A 70 -10.04 -2.57 -2.63
C PHE A 70 -11.10 -3.02 -1.62
N ASN A 71 -12.08 -2.16 -1.40
CA ASN A 71 -13.12 -2.31 -0.39
C ASN A 71 -14.49 -1.94 -0.93
N MET A 72 -15.52 -1.94 -0.09
CA MET A 72 -16.88 -1.62 -0.52
C MET A 72 -17.04 -0.21 -1.09
N ASN A 73 -16.23 0.78 -0.65
CA ASN A 73 -16.22 2.11 -1.27
C ASN A 73 -15.68 2.06 -2.71
N THR A 74 -14.61 1.27 -2.93
CA THR A 74 -14.07 1.03 -4.28
C THR A 74 -15.11 0.37 -5.17
N PHE A 75 -15.75 -0.70 -4.69
CA PHE A 75 -16.74 -1.46 -5.47
C PHE A 75 -18.02 -0.67 -5.73
N ASN A 76 -18.46 0.12 -4.76
CA ASN A 76 -19.59 1.03 -4.95
C ASN A 76 -19.29 2.07 -6.03
N LYS A 77 -18.10 2.69 -5.99
CA LYS A 77 -17.67 3.65 -7.00
C LYS A 77 -17.55 3.04 -8.40
N LEU A 78 -17.02 1.79 -8.49
CA LEU A 78 -16.83 1.08 -9.76
C LEU A 78 -18.15 0.59 -10.38
N TRP A 79 -19.03 0.01 -9.56
CA TRP A 79 -20.16 -0.80 -10.04
C TRP A 79 -21.50 -0.40 -9.44
N GLY A 80 -21.57 0.58 -8.53
CA GLY A 80 -22.79 1.00 -7.85
C GLY A 80 -23.33 -0.01 -6.82
N VAL A 81 -22.59 -1.07 -6.51
CA VAL A 81 -22.98 -2.11 -5.55
C VAL A 81 -22.94 -1.59 -4.12
N LYS A 82 -23.85 -2.07 -3.27
CA LYS A 82 -24.00 -1.58 -1.90
C LYS A 82 -23.74 -2.65 -0.84
N THR A 83 -23.81 -3.91 -1.21
CA THR A 83 -23.66 -5.04 -0.29
C THR A 83 -22.46 -5.91 -0.65
N PRO A 84 -21.86 -6.62 0.34
CA PRO A 84 -20.82 -7.59 0.09
C PRO A 84 -21.22 -8.69 -0.90
N ALA A 85 -22.48 -9.11 -0.88
CA ALA A 85 -23.01 -10.14 -1.78
C ALA A 85 -22.99 -9.66 -3.25
N GLU A 86 -23.47 -8.44 -3.50
CA GLU A 86 -23.45 -7.83 -4.84
C GLU A 86 -22.00 -7.66 -5.36
N ALA A 87 -21.07 -7.19 -4.49
CA ALA A 87 -19.68 -7.03 -4.87
C ALA A 87 -19.01 -8.36 -5.22
N LYS A 88 -19.25 -9.41 -4.43
CA LYS A 88 -18.76 -10.78 -4.72
C LYS A 88 -19.33 -11.32 -6.02
N ALA A 89 -20.63 -11.15 -6.25
CA ALA A 89 -21.27 -11.58 -7.49
C ALA A 89 -20.67 -10.87 -8.70
N LYS A 90 -20.39 -9.56 -8.59
CA LYS A 90 -19.77 -8.78 -9.68
C LYS A 90 -18.33 -9.22 -9.98
N ILE A 91 -17.55 -9.53 -8.97
CA ILE A 91 -16.21 -10.11 -9.15
C ILE A 91 -16.35 -11.48 -9.83
N GLN A 92 -17.23 -12.34 -9.34
CA GLN A 92 -17.42 -13.69 -9.89
C GLN A 92 -17.84 -13.66 -11.37
N GLU A 93 -18.77 -12.77 -11.75
CA GLU A 93 -19.16 -12.55 -13.16
C GLU A 93 -17.94 -12.28 -14.06
N GLN A 94 -17.00 -11.46 -13.59
CA GLN A 94 -15.81 -11.13 -14.37
C GLN A 94 -14.78 -12.27 -14.40
N LEU A 95 -14.72 -13.08 -13.34
CA LEU A 95 -13.85 -14.27 -13.29
C LEU A 95 -14.31 -15.35 -14.25
N GLU A 96 -15.61 -15.57 -14.38
CA GLU A 96 -16.20 -16.56 -15.30
C GLU A 96 -15.92 -16.22 -16.77
N GLN A 97 -15.73 -14.94 -17.08
CA GLN A 97 -15.32 -14.48 -18.40
C GLN A 97 -13.82 -14.68 -18.67
N SER A 98 -13.04 -15.05 -17.64
CA SER A 98 -11.60 -15.26 -17.71
C SER A 98 -11.30 -16.75 -17.70
N SER A 99 -10.91 -17.32 -18.84
CA SER A 99 -10.72 -18.77 -19.04
C SER A 99 -9.39 -19.33 -18.50
N THR A 100 -8.61 -18.58 -17.72
CA THR A 100 -7.24 -18.96 -17.36
C THR A 100 -7.18 -19.70 -16.03
N GLU A 101 -7.08 -21.05 -16.07
CA GLU A 101 -6.91 -21.86 -14.86
C GLU A 101 -5.57 -21.61 -14.16
N GLN A 102 -4.48 -21.46 -14.93
CA GLN A 102 -3.13 -21.20 -14.40
C GLN A 102 -2.58 -19.89 -14.98
N PRO A 103 -2.59 -18.80 -14.19
CA PRO A 103 -2.06 -17.50 -14.63
C PRO A 103 -0.56 -17.58 -14.93
N LYS A 104 -0.14 -17.12 -16.09
CA LYS A 104 1.27 -17.12 -16.55
C LYS A 104 2.00 -15.84 -16.20
N ASN A 105 1.27 -14.74 -16.05
CA ASN A 105 1.81 -13.40 -15.84
C ASN A 105 0.97 -12.62 -14.82
N LEU A 106 1.43 -11.43 -14.46
CA LEU A 106 0.79 -10.57 -13.48
C LEU A 106 -0.61 -10.13 -13.90
N GLU A 107 -0.83 -9.83 -15.17
CA GLU A 107 -2.15 -9.45 -15.69
C GLU A 107 -3.19 -10.53 -15.44
N GLU A 108 -2.90 -11.76 -15.90
CA GLU A 108 -3.78 -12.90 -15.72
C GLU A 108 -4.06 -13.21 -14.25
N GLN A 109 -3.01 -13.11 -13.41
CA GLN A 109 -3.14 -13.31 -11.97
C GLN A 109 -4.01 -12.23 -11.31
N ALA A 110 -3.82 -10.97 -11.69
CA ALA A 110 -4.61 -9.86 -11.16
C ALA A 110 -6.08 -9.99 -11.56
N ILE A 111 -6.36 -10.25 -12.84
CA ILE A 111 -7.73 -10.47 -13.31
C ILE A 111 -8.39 -11.64 -12.56
N LYS A 112 -7.67 -12.72 -12.33
CA LYS A 112 -8.14 -13.87 -11.56
C LYS A 112 -8.47 -13.54 -10.11
N LEU A 113 -7.79 -12.57 -9.51
CA LEU A 113 -8.01 -12.18 -8.10
C LEU A 113 -9.15 -11.18 -7.91
N VAL A 114 -9.24 -10.18 -8.79
CA VAL A 114 -10.10 -9.01 -8.56
C VAL A 114 -10.99 -8.63 -9.74
N GLY A 115 -10.90 -9.34 -10.84
CA GLY A 115 -11.65 -9.04 -12.06
C GLY A 115 -10.96 -8.00 -12.96
N LYS A 116 -11.48 -7.92 -14.19
CA LYS A 116 -10.89 -7.10 -15.26
C LYS A 116 -10.97 -5.59 -14.98
N ASP A 117 -12.08 -5.13 -14.41
CA ASP A 117 -12.30 -3.69 -14.20
C ASP A 117 -11.30 -3.11 -13.19
N ILE A 118 -11.12 -3.80 -12.06
CA ILE A 118 -10.15 -3.41 -11.03
C ILE A 118 -8.73 -3.48 -11.59
N TYR A 119 -8.40 -4.55 -12.31
CA TYR A 119 -7.10 -4.65 -12.94
C TYR A 119 -6.82 -3.47 -13.87
N GLN A 120 -7.71 -3.18 -14.81
CA GLN A 120 -7.50 -2.14 -15.81
C GLN A 120 -7.42 -0.73 -15.23
N LYS A 121 -8.30 -0.41 -14.28
CA LYS A 121 -8.38 0.94 -13.71
C LYS A 121 -7.36 1.19 -12.59
N LEU A 122 -7.10 0.21 -11.73
CA LEU A 122 -6.43 0.47 -10.46
C LEU A 122 -5.09 -0.29 -10.28
N ILE A 123 -4.80 -1.29 -11.11
CA ILE A 123 -3.57 -2.10 -10.96
C ILE A 123 -2.62 -1.86 -12.12
N LYS A 124 -3.10 -2.01 -13.35
CA LYS A 124 -2.26 -2.00 -14.55
C LYS A 124 -1.33 -0.80 -14.62
N GLY A 125 -1.88 0.40 -14.63
CA GLY A 125 -1.11 1.63 -14.82
C GLY A 125 -0.08 1.87 -13.71
N TYR A 126 -0.45 1.62 -12.45
CA TYR A 126 0.47 1.71 -11.33
C TYR A 126 1.60 0.69 -11.45
N THR A 127 1.27 -0.56 -11.74
CA THR A 127 2.25 -1.65 -11.83
C THR A 127 3.22 -1.42 -12.99
N GLU A 128 2.74 -1.09 -14.17
CA GLU A 128 3.57 -0.84 -15.35
C GLU A 128 4.49 0.38 -15.15
N LYS A 129 3.98 1.44 -14.48
CA LYS A 129 4.80 2.60 -14.10
C LYS A 129 5.90 2.22 -13.09
N GLN A 130 5.56 1.42 -12.08
CA GLN A 130 6.50 1.03 -11.03
C GLN A 130 7.62 0.12 -11.53
N TRP A 131 7.31 -0.79 -12.43
CA TRP A 131 8.24 -1.79 -12.94
C TRP A 131 8.91 -1.40 -14.27
N GLY A 132 8.38 -0.40 -14.97
CA GLY A 132 8.89 0.06 -16.25
C GLY A 132 8.67 -0.92 -17.43
N ILE A 133 7.91 -2.00 -17.21
CA ILE A 133 7.58 -3.03 -18.21
C ILE A 133 6.09 -3.38 -18.14
N LYS A 134 5.57 -4.06 -19.18
CA LYS A 134 4.16 -4.43 -19.24
C LYS A 134 3.79 -5.49 -18.20
N ALA A 135 2.58 -5.43 -17.68
CA ALA A 135 2.07 -6.40 -16.71
C ALA A 135 2.05 -7.85 -17.26
N THR A 136 1.91 -8.00 -18.58
CA THR A 136 1.99 -9.29 -19.31
C THR A 136 3.40 -9.91 -19.32
N GLU A 137 4.43 -9.12 -19.05
CA GLU A 137 5.83 -9.56 -19.00
C GLU A 137 6.30 -9.83 -17.57
N LEU A 138 5.51 -9.41 -16.57
CA LEU A 138 5.79 -9.60 -15.15
C LEU A 138 5.30 -10.97 -14.65
N PRO A 139 6.09 -11.67 -13.82
CA PRO A 139 5.67 -12.95 -13.24
C PRO A 139 4.41 -12.86 -12.38
N ALA A 140 3.55 -13.86 -12.46
CA ALA A 140 2.29 -13.91 -11.71
C ALA A 140 2.46 -13.83 -10.18
N PHE A 141 3.59 -14.30 -9.63
CA PHE A 141 3.82 -14.32 -8.19
C PHE A 141 3.93 -12.93 -7.55
N ILE A 142 4.26 -11.90 -8.33
CA ILE A 142 4.38 -10.50 -7.84
C ILE A 142 3.06 -10.03 -7.21
N ILE A 143 1.93 -10.47 -7.75
CA ILE A 143 0.60 -10.05 -7.30
C ILE A 143 -0.21 -11.21 -6.71
N LYS A 144 0.43 -12.15 -6.04
CA LYS A 144 -0.27 -13.30 -5.45
C LYS A 144 -1.33 -12.93 -4.41
N ARG A 145 -1.18 -11.79 -3.75
CA ARG A 145 -2.07 -11.33 -2.68
C ARG A 145 -2.43 -9.87 -2.88
N ILE A 146 -3.67 -9.65 -3.25
CA ILE A 146 -4.28 -8.31 -3.25
C ILE A 146 -5.24 -8.27 -2.07
N PRO A 147 -5.14 -7.28 -1.16
CA PRO A 147 -6.10 -7.14 -0.08
C PRO A 147 -7.45 -6.71 -0.65
N VAL A 148 -8.41 -7.64 -0.63
CA VAL A 148 -9.81 -7.38 -0.98
C VAL A 148 -10.64 -7.46 0.29
N ARG A 149 -11.40 -6.43 0.60
CA ARG A 149 -12.21 -6.32 1.81
C ARG A 149 -13.66 -6.00 1.48
N PHE A 150 -14.57 -6.74 2.07
CA PHE A 150 -16.01 -6.51 1.89
C PHE A 150 -16.59 -5.68 3.04
N THR A 151 -15.86 -4.64 3.44
CA THR A 151 -16.23 -3.64 4.45
C THR A 151 -16.09 -2.24 3.86
N TYR A 152 -16.70 -1.24 4.48
CA TYR A 152 -16.56 0.18 4.11
C TYR A 152 -15.39 0.89 4.82
N ASP A 153 -14.44 0.13 5.38
CA ASP A 153 -13.27 0.66 6.05
C ASP A 153 -12.15 0.97 5.05
N ASN A 154 -11.70 2.22 5.04
CA ASN A 154 -10.62 2.72 4.19
C ASN A 154 -9.24 2.62 4.86
N ASN A 155 -9.15 2.15 6.11
CA ASN A 155 -7.87 1.98 6.77
C ASN A 155 -7.06 0.88 6.06
N TYR A 156 -5.88 1.24 5.53
CA TYR A 156 -5.04 0.30 4.79
C TYR A 156 -4.51 -0.82 5.69
N PHE A 157 -4.10 -0.48 6.92
CA PHE A 157 -3.63 -1.45 7.89
C PHE A 157 -4.74 -1.87 8.85
N ASN A 158 -4.79 -3.14 9.20
CA ASN A 158 -5.71 -3.66 10.23
C ASN A 158 -5.09 -3.66 11.63
N ASP A 159 -3.86 -3.16 11.76
CA ASP A 159 -3.14 -3.17 13.01
C ASP A 159 -3.70 -2.15 14.00
N LYS A 160 -3.69 -2.54 15.27
CA LYS A 160 -4.21 -1.73 16.37
C LYS A 160 -3.43 -0.44 16.58
N TYR A 161 -2.11 -0.51 16.39
CA TYR A 161 -1.20 0.61 16.55
C TYR A 161 -0.64 0.99 15.20
N GLN A 162 -0.76 2.26 14.85
CA GLN A 162 -0.17 2.81 13.63
C GLN A 162 0.08 4.30 13.78
N GLY A 163 1.06 4.82 13.06
CA GLY A 163 1.40 6.23 13.07
C GLY A 163 2.69 6.54 12.34
N ILE A 164 2.99 7.82 12.27
CA ILE A 164 4.24 8.36 11.75
C ILE A 164 4.93 9.10 12.90
N PRO A 165 6.25 8.92 13.11
CA PRO A 165 6.95 9.60 14.18
C PRO A 165 6.97 11.12 13.98
N ILE A 166 6.68 11.85 15.05
CA ILE A 166 6.75 13.31 15.06
C ILE A 166 8.22 13.73 14.91
N GLY A 167 8.50 14.48 13.86
CA GLY A 167 9.86 14.90 13.51
C GLY A 167 10.64 13.93 12.62
N GLY A 168 9.98 12.86 12.13
CA GLY A 168 10.53 11.92 11.16
C GLY A 168 11.28 10.74 11.76
N TYR A 169 11.50 9.72 10.95
CA TYR A 169 12.16 8.47 11.38
C TYR A 169 13.64 8.64 11.70
N THR A 170 14.34 9.56 11.05
CA THR A 170 15.77 9.80 11.31
C THR A 170 16.04 10.03 12.79
N LYS A 171 15.22 10.86 13.45
CA LYS A 171 15.34 11.14 14.90
C LYS A 171 15.11 9.91 15.78
N ILE A 172 14.24 9.00 15.36
CA ILE A 172 14.03 7.73 16.08
C ILE A 172 15.30 6.87 16.03
N ILE A 173 15.90 6.75 14.83
CA ILE A 173 17.13 5.96 14.65
C ILE A 173 18.30 6.58 15.41
N GLU A 174 18.47 7.89 15.37
CA GLU A 174 19.49 8.59 16.14
C GLU A 174 19.40 8.25 17.63
N LYS A 175 18.22 8.37 18.23
CA LYS A 175 17.99 8.02 19.65
C LYS A 175 18.13 6.53 19.97
N MET A 176 17.95 5.64 18.99
CA MET A 176 18.20 4.21 19.21
C MET A 176 19.69 3.85 19.20
N LEU A 177 20.54 4.73 18.66
CA LEU A 177 21.99 4.55 18.58
C LEU A 177 22.75 5.21 19.74
N GLU A 178 22.10 6.05 20.54
CA GLU A 178 22.62 6.62 21.80
C GLU A 178 22.62 5.56 22.92
#